data_da7f1b64665768abf84452154d2b87e1
#
_entry.id   da7f1b64665768abf84452154d2b87e1
#
_cell.length_a   1.000
_cell.length_b   1.000
_cell.length_c   1.000
_cell.angle_alpha   90.00
_cell.angle_beta   90.00
_cell.angle_gamma   90.00
#
_symmetry.space_group_name_H-M   'P 1'
#
loop_
_entity.id
_entity.type
_entity.pdbx_description
1 polymer ?
#
loop_
_entity_poly.entity_id
_entity_poly.type
_entity_poly.pdbx_seq_one_letter_code
_entity_poly.pdbx_strand_id
1 'polypeptide(L)'
;MNELKLEKREIVKVIILNSQNVVIKIQNISHGGTNSANVDPKDLFAEAIKAGAPKIIMVHNHPSGNSKPSQQDIEFTERMEQASEILGIQLLDHIVIG
;
A
#
# COMPACT_ATOMS: atom_id res chain seq x y z
N MET A 1 11.98 8.58 -2.86
CA MET A 1 11.27 7.68 -3.78
C MET A 1 12.12 7.13 -4.90
N ASN A 2 13.35 7.62 -5.06
CA ASN A 2 14.28 7.10 -6.06
C ASN A 2 14.57 5.61 -5.87
N GLU A 3 14.61 5.17 -4.63
CA GLU A 3 14.81 3.77 -4.29
C GLU A 3 13.78 2.85 -4.96
N LEU A 4 12.48 3.19 -4.85
CA LEU A 4 11.42 2.39 -5.47
C LEU A 4 11.46 2.48 -6.99
N LYS A 5 11.83 3.65 -7.52
CA LYS A 5 11.89 3.87 -8.96
C LYS A 5 12.98 3.06 -9.63
N LEU A 6 14.09 2.82 -8.91
CA LEU A 6 15.23 2.04 -9.42
C LEU A 6 15.10 0.54 -9.13
N GLU A 7 14.12 0.15 -8.33
CA GLU A 7 13.93 -1.24 -7.97
C GLU A 7 13.38 -2.04 -9.15
N LYS A 8 13.98 -3.18 -9.43
CA LYS A 8 13.56 -4.07 -10.53
C LYS A 8 12.43 -5.00 -10.17
N ARG A 9 12.15 -5.15 -8.87
CA ARG A 9 11.05 -5.98 -8.37
C ARG A 9 9.91 -5.07 -7.96
N GLU A 10 8.70 -5.60 -8.04
CA GLU A 10 7.55 -4.88 -7.49
C GLU A 10 7.62 -4.90 -5.97
N ILE A 11 7.57 -3.73 -5.38
CA ILE A 11 7.60 -3.54 -3.93
C ILE A 11 6.32 -2.84 -3.51
N VAL A 12 5.69 -3.34 -2.46
CA VAL A 12 4.51 -2.73 -1.86
C VAL A 12 4.86 -2.28 -0.45
N LYS A 13 4.61 -1.00 -0.17
CA LYS A 13 4.81 -0.42 1.15
C LYS A 13 3.52 0.21 1.64
N VAL A 14 3.32 0.19 2.94
CA VAL A 14 2.22 0.90 3.58
C VAL A 14 2.80 2.00 4.48
N ILE A 15 2.24 3.18 4.36
CA ILE A 15 2.56 4.33 5.21
C ILE A 15 1.44 4.46 6.22
N ILE A 16 1.78 4.37 7.49
CA ILE A 16 0.81 4.39 8.59
C ILE A 16 0.81 5.78 9.22
N LEU A 17 -0.37 6.36 9.34
CA LEU A 17 -0.55 7.75 9.74
C LEU A 17 -1.45 7.87 10.97
N ASN A 18 -1.21 8.90 11.79
CA ASN A 18 -2.13 9.26 12.85
C ASN A 18 -3.27 10.14 12.33
N SER A 19 -4.17 10.56 13.21
CA SER A 19 -5.32 11.39 12.83
C SER A 19 -4.94 12.76 12.28
N GLN A 20 -3.72 13.20 12.53
CA GLN A 20 -3.20 14.48 12.03
C GLN A 20 -2.39 14.32 10.75
N ASN A 21 -2.43 13.12 10.14
CA ASN A 21 -1.69 12.77 8.92
C ASN A 21 -0.18 12.80 9.10
N VAL A 22 0.29 12.56 10.33
CA VAL A 22 1.72 12.42 10.60
C VAL A 22 2.09 10.94 10.46
N VAL A 23 3.18 10.67 9.76
CA VAL A 23 3.66 9.31 9.54
C VAL A 23 4.16 8.72 10.86
N ILE A 24 3.55 7.60 11.25
CA ILE A 24 3.97 6.83 12.43
C ILE A 24 5.01 5.79 12.03
N LYS A 25 4.78 5.11 10.90
CA LYS A 25 5.62 3.99 10.48
C LYS A 25 5.47 3.76 8.99
N ILE A 26 6.53 3.29 8.36
CA ILE A 26 6.50 2.79 6.98
C ILE A 26 6.87 1.32 7.02
N GLN A 27 6.01 0.46 6.49
CA GLN A 27 6.19 -0.98 6.52
C GLN A 27 6.27 -1.54 5.11
N ASN A 28 7.29 -2.36 4.84
CA ASN A 28 7.36 -3.10 3.59
C ASN A 28 6.50 -4.36 3.73
N ILE A 29 5.55 -4.53 2.81
CA ILE A 29 4.58 -5.63 2.84
C ILE A 29 4.99 -6.74 1.88
N SER A 30 5.53 -6.37 0.70
CA SER A 30 5.82 -7.34 -0.34
C SER A 30 7.18 -8.00 -0.14
N HIS A 31 7.27 -9.23 -0.59
CA HIS A 31 8.54 -9.96 -0.73
C HIS A 31 8.84 -10.09 -2.22
N GLY A 32 10.11 -10.21 -2.57
CA GLY A 32 10.53 -10.25 -3.97
C GLY A 32 9.72 -11.22 -4.81
N GLY A 33 9.31 -10.80 -6.00
CA GLY A 33 8.51 -11.59 -6.92
C GLY A 33 7.00 -11.54 -6.68
N THR A 34 6.55 -10.88 -5.61
CA THR A 34 5.13 -10.75 -5.31
C THR A 34 4.60 -9.47 -5.97
N ASN A 35 3.47 -9.55 -6.66
CA ASN A 35 2.79 -8.36 -7.17
C ASN A 35 1.70 -7.90 -6.19
N SER A 36 1.15 -6.70 -6.42
CA SER A 36 0.16 -6.11 -5.52
C SER A 36 -1.10 -6.97 -5.40
N ALA A 37 -1.47 -7.70 -6.45
CA ALA A 37 -2.67 -8.55 -6.45
C ALA A 37 -2.57 -9.71 -5.45
N ASN A 38 -1.36 -10.07 -5.04
CA ASN A 38 -1.11 -11.16 -4.09
C ASN A 38 -0.98 -10.69 -2.64
N VAL A 39 -1.12 -9.40 -2.40
CA VAL A 39 -1.06 -8.86 -1.04
C VAL A 39 -2.40 -9.09 -0.36
N ASP A 40 -2.35 -9.69 0.84
CA ASP A 40 -3.55 -9.94 1.62
C ASP A 40 -3.93 -8.66 2.39
N PRO A 41 -5.22 -8.29 2.43
CA PRO A 41 -5.66 -7.14 3.23
C PRO A 41 -5.20 -7.19 4.68
N LYS A 42 -5.16 -8.36 5.29
CA LYS A 42 -4.70 -8.48 6.67
C LYS A 42 -3.25 -8.03 6.83
N ASP A 43 -2.39 -8.30 5.85
CA ASP A 43 -0.98 -7.90 5.90
C ASP A 43 -0.85 -6.39 5.74
N LEU A 44 -1.68 -5.80 4.88
CA LEU A 44 -1.67 -4.37 4.65
C LEU A 44 -2.09 -3.58 5.90
N PHE A 45 -3.12 -4.06 6.60
CA PHE A 45 -3.69 -3.35 7.75
C PHE A 45 -3.12 -3.78 9.09
N ALA A 46 -2.35 -4.87 9.16
CA ALA A 46 -1.91 -5.45 10.42
C ALA A 46 -1.15 -4.46 11.31
N GLU A 47 -0.19 -3.75 10.74
CA GLU A 47 0.62 -2.80 11.53
C GLU A 47 -0.19 -1.57 11.95
N ALA A 48 -1.14 -1.15 11.10
CA ALA A 48 -2.04 -0.04 11.46
C ALA A 48 -2.94 -0.44 12.63
N ILE A 49 -3.44 -1.68 12.62
CA ILE A 49 -4.27 -2.20 13.71
C ILE A 49 -3.46 -2.24 15.00
N LYS A 50 -2.23 -2.76 14.96
CA LYS A 50 -1.34 -2.82 16.13
C LYS A 50 -1.04 -1.44 16.69
N ALA A 51 -0.86 -0.45 15.82
CA ALA A 51 -0.55 0.92 16.22
C ALA A 51 -1.78 1.71 16.64
N GLY A 52 -2.98 1.16 16.44
CA GLY A 52 -4.21 1.91 16.64
C GLY A 52 -4.35 3.09 15.70
N ALA A 53 -3.74 3.01 14.51
CA ALA A 53 -3.70 4.11 13.57
C ALA A 53 -4.99 4.19 12.76
N PRO A 54 -5.53 5.39 12.52
CA PRO A 54 -6.77 5.56 11.79
C PRO A 54 -6.63 5.60 10.27
N LYS A 55 -5.41 5.75 9.75
CA LYS A 55 -5.20 6.01 8.33
C LYS A 55 -3.97 5.33 7.80
N ILE A 56 -4.03 4.92 6.52
CA ILE A 56 -2.87 4.39 5.79
C ILE A 56 -2.83 4.94 4.37
N ILE A 57 -1.64 4.92 3.78
CA ILE A 57 -1.41 5.14 2.35
C ILE A 57 -0.65 3.94 1.84
N MET A 58 -1.08 3.39 0.72
CA MET A 58 -0.36 2.32 0.06
C MET A 58 0.48 2.87 -1.08
N VAL A 59 1.70 2.39 -1.20
CA VAL A 59 2.61 2.78 -2.27
C VAL A 59 3.17 1.53 -2.92
N HIS A 60 3.15 1.46 -4.24
CA HIS A 60 3.90 0.42 -4.93
C HIS A 60 4.52 0.95 -6.21
N ASN A 61 5.54 0.24 -6.68
CA ASN A 61 6.24 0.60 -7.90
C ASN A 61 5.85 -0.34 -9.04
N HIS A 62 5.97 0.18 -10.28
CA HIS A 62 5.91 -0.63 -11.49
C HIS A 62 7.30 -0.66 -12.10
N PRO A 63 8.02 -1.80 -12.00
CA PRO A 63 9.39 -1.88 -12.53
C PRO A 63 9.51 -1.59 -14.02
N SER A 64 8.41 -1.73 -14.76
CA SER A 64 8.37 -1.38 -16.19
C SER A 64 8.52 0.12 -16.46
N GLY A 65 8.41 0.95 -15.43
CA GLY A 65 8.49 2.41 -15.58
C GLY A 65 7.14 3.08 -15.89
N ASN A 66 6.08 2.30 -16.04
CA ASN A 66 4.75 2.83 -16.32
C ASN A 66 3.99 3.05 -15.01
N SER A 67 3.71 4.32 -14.67
CA SER A 67 3.00 4.67 -13.44
C SER A 67 1.49 4.52 -13.53
N LYS A 68 0.96 4.17 -14.70
CA LYS A 68 -0.47 3.99 -14.87
C LYS A 68 -0.93 2.72 -14.14
N PRO A 69 -1.97 2.79 -13.30
CA PRO A 69 -2.48 1.59 -12.62
C PRO A 69 -2.98 0.55 -13.61
N SER A 70 -2.66 -0.71 -13.36
CA SER A 70 -3.19 -1.83 -14.12
C SER A 70 -4.60 -2.16 -13.66
N GLN A 71 -5.29 -3.02 -14.41
CA GLN A 71 -6.60 -3.52 -14.00
C GLN A 71 -6.50 -4.27 -12.67
N GLN A 72 -5.43 -5.02 -12.46
CA GLN A 72 -5.19 -5.70 -11.19
C GLN A 72 -5.01 -4.72 -10.04
N ASP A 73 -4.33 -3.60 -10.27
CA ASP A 73 -4.16 -2.55 -9.26
C ASP A 73 -5.50 -1.95 -8.87
N ILE A 74 -6.36 -1.70 -9.85
CA ILE A 74 -7.68 -1.13 -9.61
C ILE A 74 -8.53 -2.09 -8.76
N GLU A 75 -8.55 -3.37 -9.11
CA GLU A 75 -9.29 -4.39 -8.38
C GLU A 75 -8.76 -4.55 -6.97
N PHE A 76 -7.45 -4.53 -6.82
CA PHE A 76 -6.80 -4.61 -5.52
C PHE A 76 -7.18 -3.42 -4.64
N THR A 77 -7.15 -2.21 -5.21
CA THR A 77 -7.53 -0.99 -4.49
C THR A 77 -8.98 -1.06 -4.00
N GLU A 78 -9.89 -1.56 -4.85
CA GLU A 78 -11.29 -1.74 -4.46
C GLU A 78 -11.42 -2.69 -3.27
N ARG A 79 -10.68 -3.80 -3.26
CA ARG A 79 -10.68 -4.73 -2.14
C ARG A 79 -10.16 -4.06 -0.86
N MET A 80 -9.11 -3.26 -1.00
CA MET A 80 -8.53 -2.55 0.14
C MET A 80 -9.49 -1.51 0.70
N GLU A 81 -10.22 -0.82 -0.18
CA GLU A 81 -11.24 0.14 0.25
C GLU A 81 -12.37 -0.53 1.03
N GLN A 82 -12.81 -1.70 0.57
CA GLN A 82 -13.82 -2.48 1.29
C GLN A 82 -13.32 -2.90 2.67
N ALA A 83 -12.08 -3.38 2.74
CA ALA A 83 -11.48 -3.77 4.01
C ALA A 83 -11.31 -2.56 4.94
N SER A 84 -10.95 -1.39 4.40
CA SER A 84 -10.78 -0.18 5.19
C SER A 84 -12.10 0.25 5.84
N GLU A 85 -13.19 0.13 5.12
CA GLU A 85 -14.51 0.45 5.67
C GLU A 85 -14.88 -0.48 6.83
N ILE A 86 -14.63 -1.78 6.67
CA ILE A 86 -14.93 -2.77 7.70
C ILE A 86 -14.07 -2.54 8.96
N LEU A 87 -12.80 -2.24 8.76
CA LEU A 87 -11.84 -2.09 9.86
C LEU A 87 -11.88 -0.71 10.51
N GLY A 88 -12.49 0.28 9.87
CA GLY A 88 -12.48 1.65 10.35
C GLY A 88 -11.10 2.32 10.21
N ILE A 89 -10.28 1.83 9.29
CA ILE A 89 -8.96 2.41 8.99
C ILE A 89 -9.02 2.96 7.57
N GLN A 90 -8.90 4.26 7.42
CA GLN A 90 -9.07 4.92 6.12
C GLN A 90 -7.87 4.68 5.21
N LEU A 91 -8.12 4.21 4.00
CA LEU A 91 -7.12 4.20 2.93
C LEU A 91 -7.18 5.55 2.23
N LEU A 92 -6.21 6.41 2.54
CA LEU A 92 -6.20 7.78 1.99
C LEU A 92 -5.86 7.81 0.51
N ASP A 93 -4.92 6.97 0.10
CA ASP A 93 -4.46 6.98 -1.28
C ASP A 93 -3.73 5.69 -1.61
N HIS A 94 -3.62 5.42 -2.90
CA HIS A 94 -2.84 4.32 -3.44
C HIS A 94 -1.92 4.91 -4.53
N ILE A 95 -0.65 5.07 -4.20
CA ILE A 95 0.32 5.74 -5.05
C ILE A 95 1.10 4.70 -5.86
N VAL A 96 1.14 4.89 -7.17
CA VAL A 96 1.90 4.05 -8.09
C VAL A 96 3.10 4.84 -8.59
N ILE A 97 4.30 4.28 -8.45
CA ILE A 97 5.55 4.88 -8.91
C ILE A 97 6.02 4.12 -10.15
N GLY A 98 6.15 4.84 -11.25
CA GLY A 98 6.62 4.28 -12.50
C GLY A 98 8.11 4.32 -12.65
#